data_fdb8f6270b55d6ddd1db41caa4cde1a0
#
_entry.id   fdb8f6270b55d6ddd1db41caa4cde1a0
#
_cell.length_a   1.000
_cell.length_b   1.000
_cell.length_c   1.000
_cell.angle_alpha   90.00
_cell.angle_beta   90.00
_cell.angle_gamma   90.00
#
_symmetry.space_group_name_H-M   'P 1'
#
loop_
_entity.id
_entity.type
_entity.pdbx_description
1 polymer ?
#
loop_
_entity_poly.entity_id
_entity_poly.type
_entity_poly.pdbx_seq_one_letter_code
_entity_poly.pdbx_strand_id
1 'polypeptide(L)'
;MKRFFLKTLAAAVAVAAFGVAHAQTKTIKFANQNAKGHPIVLGMEKFAEIVEAKSGGKLKVNVFPGGALGSDQANVSSLQGGTLEMAAMNSGIFASVVKDFAIYDFPFLFANPKEADAVVDGAFGQGLHKKLEEKGMV
;
A
#
# COMPACT_ATOMS: atom_id res chain seq x y z
N MET A 1 51.13 31.35 -0.63
CA MET A 1 49.79 31.76 -0.21
C MET A 1 48.68 31.35 -1.19
N LYS A 2 48.80 31.59 -2.51
CA LYS A 2 47.76 31.22 -3.50
C LYS A 2 47.41 29.72 -3.58
N ARG A 3 48.38 28.81 -3.38
CA ARG A 3 48.14 27.35 -3.42
C ARG A 3 47.42 26.79 -2.20
N PHE A 4 47.51 27.48 -1.06
CA PHE A 4 46.77 27.09 0.17
C PHE A 4 45.29 27.47 0.05
N PHE A 5 44.98 28.63 -0.49
CA PHE A 5 43.63 29.12 -0.71
C PHE A 5 42.86 28.25 -1.73
N LEU A 6 43.53 27.75 -2.77
CA LEU A 6 42.90 26.85 -3.74
C LEU A 6 42.53 25.48 -3.14
N LYS A 7 43.37 24.95 -2.23
CA LYS A 7 43.10 23.66 -1.57
C LYS A 7 41.98 23.73 -0.54
N THR A 8 41.87 24.85 0.18
CA THR A 8 40.78 25.08 1.14
C THR A 8 39.44 25.32 0.42
N LEU A 9 39.44 26.00 -0.73
CA LEU A 9 38.23 26.21 -1.54
C LEU A 9 37.72 24.90 -2.14
N ALA A 10 38.62 24.04 -2.65
CA ALA A 10 38.29 22.73 -3.20
C ALA A 10 37.71 21.79 -2.13
N ALA A 11 38.22 21.83 -0.90
CA ALA A 11 37.69 21.03 0.23
C ALA A 11 36.30 21.50 0.66
N ALA A 12 36.03 22.81 0.67
CA ALA A 12 34.73 23.37 1.02
C ALA A 12 33.64 23.01 -0.02
N VAL A 13 33.97 22.99 -1.32
CA VAL A 13 33.05 22.57 -2.38
C VAL A 13 32.75 21.07 -2.31
N ALA A 14 33.73 20.24 -1.99
CA ALA A 14 33.52 18.80 -1.84
C ALA A 14 32.56 18.45 -0.67
N VAL A 15 32.65 19.17 0.46
CA VAL A 15 31.74 18.97 1.61
C VAL A 15 30.31 19.42 1.29
N ALA A 16 30.13 20.49 0.48
CA ALA A 16 28.80 20.94 0.07
C ALA A 16 28.11 19.97 -0.92
N ALA A 17 28.86 19.21 -1.70
CA ALA A 17 28.31 18.24 -2.67
C ALA A 17 27.73 16.96 -2.00
N PHE A 18 28.12 16.63 -0.78
CA PHE A 18 27.60 15.47 -0.03
C PHE A 18 26.31 15.77 0.77
N GLY A 19 25.84 17.04 0.80
CA GLY A 19 24.77 17.49 1.71
C GLY A 19 23.35 17.32 1.22
N VAL A 20 23.05 16.89 -0.01
CA VAL A 20 21.68 16.82 -0.55
C VAL A 20 21.38 15.48 -1.24
N ALA A 21 21.62 14.39 -0.58
CA ALA A 21 20.88 13.19 -0.91
C ALA A 21 19.45 13.37 -0.38
N HIS A 22 18.62 14.14 -1.08
CA HIS A 22 17.17 14.11 -0.88
C HIS A 22 16.72 12.69 -1.17
N ALA A 23 16.43 11.94 -0.10
CA ALA A 23 15.74 10.66 -0.24
C ALA A 23 14.43 10.94 -1.00
N GLN A 24 14.36 10.52 -2.25
CA GLN A 24 13.18 10.73 -3.09
C GLN A 24 11.97 10.12 -2.38
N THR A 25 10.97 10.96 -2.05
CA THR A 25 9.73 10.49 -1.41
C THR A 25 9.03 9.52 -2.37
N LYS A 26 8.84 8.28 -1.94
CA LYS A 26 8.09 7.28 -2.71
C LYS A 26 6.60 7.48 -2.44
N THR A 27 5.83 7.70 -3.49
CA THR A 27 4.37 7.83 -3.43
C THR A 27 3.73 6.46 -3.64
N ILE A 28 2.75 6.14 -2.78
CA ILE A 28 1.93 4.93 -2.80
C ILE A 28 0.49 5.36 -3.09
N LYS A 29 -0.12 4.86 -4.15
CA LYS A 29 -1.54 5.04 -4.45
C LYS A 29 -2.35 3.98 -3.73
N PHE A 30 -3.39 4.40 -2.98
CA PHE A 30 -4.24 3.51 -2.20
C PHE A 30 -5.71 3.71 -2.62
N ALA A 31 -6.27 2.76 -3.37
CA ALA A 31 -7.59 2.83 -3.98
C ALA A 31 -8.69 2.20 -3.13
N ASN A 32 -9.91 2.74 -3.20
CA ASN A 32 -11.12 2.16 -2.62
C ASN A 32 -12.39 2.64 -3.33
N GLN A 33 -13.44 1.81 -3.35
CA GLN A 33 -14.73 2.14 -3.99
C GLN A 33 -15.63 3.03 -3.12
N ASN A 34 -15.47 3.00 -1.81
CA ASN A 34 -16.32 3.75 -0.90
C ASN A 34 -16.05 5.26 -0.99
N ALA A 35 -17.10 6.04 -0.83
CA ALA A 35 -17.03 7.50 -0.85
C ALA A 35 -16.24 8.04 0.34
N LYS A 36 -15.73 9.26 0.20
CA LYS A 36 -15.07 9.99 1.30
C LYS A 36 -15.99 10.08 2.52
N GLY A 37 -15.41 9.84 3.71
CA GLY A 37 -16.15 9.79 4.98
C GLY A 37 -16.64 8.39 5.37
N HIS A 38 -16.57 7.40 4.49
CA HIS A 38 -16.85 6.01 4.85
C HIS A 38 -15.79 5.50 5.86
N PRO A 39 -16.16 4.69 6.88
CA PRO A 39 -15.23 4.20 7.91
C PRO A 39 -13.95 3.57 7.34
N ILE A 40 -14.04 2.78 6.27
CA ILE A 40 -12.86 2.20 5.60
C ILE A 40 -11.94 3.32 5.09
N VAL A 41 -12.49 4.35 4.43
CA VAL A 41 -11.71 5.47 3.88
C VAL A 41 -11.03 6.27 4.99
N LEU A 42 -11.74 6.52 6.12
CA LEU A 42 -11.16 7.16 7.30
C LEU A 42 -9.99 6.35 7.87
N GLY A 43 -10.12 5.02 7.90
CA GLY A 43 -9.03 4.12 8.28
C GLY A 43 -7.82 4.21 7.33
N MET A 44 -8.07 4.28 6.02
CA MET A 44 -7.01 4.45 5.01
C MET A 44 -6.30 5.80 5.14
N GLU A 45 -7.05 6.88 5.40
CA GLU A 45 -6.48 8.22 5.65
C GLU A 45 -5.61 8.20 6.91
N LYS A 46 -6.07 7.53 7.98
CA LYS A 46 -5.28 7.36 9.20
C LYS A 46 -4.03 6.51 8.99
N PHE A 47 -4.12 5.45 8.21
CA PHE A 47 -2.97 4.64 7.80
C PHE A 47 -1.94 5.53 7.05
N ALA A 48 -2.39 6.35 6.11
CA ALA A 48 -1.53 7.26 5.36
C ALA A 48 -0.75 8.22 6.27
N GLU A 49 -1.42 8.86 7.24
CA GLU A 49 -0.78 9.72 8.25
C GLU A 49 0.31 8.97 9.04
N ILE A 50 0.00 7.75 9.50
CA ILE A 50 0.93 6.94 10.30
C ILE A 50 2.16 6.54 9.49
N VAL A 51 1.97 6.13 8.24
CA VAL A 51 3.07 5.74 7.33
C VAL A 51 3.98 6.93 7.05
N GLU A 52 3.41 8.10 6.74
CA GLU A 52 4.19 9.31 6.49
C GLU A 52 5.01 9.70 7.72
N ALA A 53 4.38 9.73 8.90
CA ALA A 53 5.06 10.05 10.15
C ALA A 53 6.17 9.04 10.48
N LYS A 54 5.88 7.73 10.41
CA LYS A 54 6.87 6.67 10.77
C LYS A 54 8.00 6.57 9.77
N SER A 55 7.77 6.91 8.51
CA SER A 55 8.83 6.89 7.47
C SER A 55 9.69 8.15 7.48
N GLY A 56 9.39 9.14 8.33
CA GLY A 56 10.06 10.45 8.30
C GLY A 56 9.85 11.17 6.96
N GLY A 57 8.67 11.03 6.35
CA GLY A 57 8.30 11.64 5.06
C GLY A 57 8.88 10.92 3.82
N LYS A 58 9.56 9.77 4.00
CA LYS A 58 10.11 8.99 2.88
C LYS A 58 9.03 8.27 2.08
N LEU A 59 7.90 7.92 2.71
CA LEU A 59 6.74 7.31 2.07
C LEU A 59 5.56 8.27 2.20
N LYS A 60 4.84 8.47 1.10
CA LYS A 60 3.60 9.23 1.06
C LYS A 60 2.49 8.35 0.50
N VAL A 61 1.42 8.13 1.25
CA VAL A 61 0.26 7.37 0.80
C VAL A 61 -0.83 8.33 0.35
N ASN A 62 -1.19 8.28 -0.92
CA ASN A 62 -2.31 9.04 -1.47
C ASN A 62 -3.55 8.14 -1.55
N VAL A 63 -4.59 8.49 -0.80
CA VAL A 63 -5.86 7.77 -0.77
C VAL A 63 -6.77 8.26 -1.90
N PHE A 64 -7.33 7.30 -2.67
CA PHE A 64 -8.23 7.54 -3.80
C PHE A 64 -9.58 6.86 -3.53
N PRO A 65 -10.51 7.54 -2.85
CA PRO A 65 -11.85 7.01 -2.56
C PRO A 65 -12.80 7.14 -3.74
N GLY A 66 -13.99 6.52 -3.63
CA GLY A 66 -15.09 6.69 -4.58
C GLY A 66 -14.86 6.11 -5.96
N GLY A 67 -13.97 5.10 -6.09
CA GLY A 67 -13.67 4.51 -7.39
C GLY A 67 -12.85 5.41 -8.32
N ALA A 68 -12.15 6.41 -7.80
CA ALA A 68 -11.39 7.39 -8.60
C ALA A 68 -10.32 6.75 -9.50
N LEU A 69 -9.81 5.56 -9.14
CA LEU A 69 -8.84 4.80 -9.94
C LEU A 69 -9.46 3.60 -10.68
N GLY A 70 -10.79 3.54 -10.81
CA GLY A 70 -11.52 2.49 -11.48
C GLY A 70 -12.28 1.56 -10.53
N SER A 71 -12.95 0.54 -11.10
CA SER A 71 -13.67 -0.48 -10.32
C SER A 71 -12.72 -1.39 -9.54
N ASP A 72 -13.24 -2.18 -8.59
CA ASP A 72 -12.44 -3.16 -7.86
C ASP A 72 -11.76 -4.17 -8.78
N GLN A 73 -12.43 -4.62 -9.85
CA GLN A 73 -11.84 -5.49 -10.86
C GLN A 73 -10.67 -4.82 -11.60
N ALA A 74 -10.83 -3.54 -11.97
CA ALA A 74 -9.77 -2.76 -12.58
C ALA A 74 -8.59 -2.57 -11.61
N ASN A 75 -8.88 -2.35 -10.33
CA ASN A 75 -7.86 -2.23 -9.28
C ASN A 75 -7.08 -3.53 -9.08
N VAL A 76 -7.74 -4.70 -9.10
CA VAL A 76 -7.04 -6.01 -9.08
C VAL A 76 -6.08 -6.14 -10.25
N SER A 77 -6.53 -5.81 -11.47
CA SER A 77 -5.66 -5.83 -12.65
C SER A 77 -4.48 -4.85 -12.54
N SER A 78 -4.73 -3.67 -11.96
CA SER A 78 -3.70 -2.65 -11.76
C SER A 78 -2.68 -3.04 -10.69
N LEU A 79 -3.10 -3.74 -9.63
CA LEU A 79 -2.22 -4.34 -8.62
C LEU A 79 -1.32 -5.39 -9.27
N GLN A 80 -1.89 -6.33 -10.02
CA GLN A 80 -1.13 -7.36 -10.74
C GLN A 80 -0.15 -6.77 -11.76
N GLY A 81 -0.56 -5.69 -12.44
CA GLY A 81 0.28 -4.97 -13.41
C GLY A 81 1.29 -4.01 -12.79
N GLY A 82 1.29 -3.83 -11.46
CA GLY A 82 2.20 -2.93 -10.75
C GLY A 82 1.96 -1.44 -11.01
N THR A 83 0.79 -1.05 -11.51
CA THR A 83 0.41 0.35 -11.76
C THR A 83 -0.35 0.98 -10.60
N LEU A 84 -0.79 0.17 -9.65
CA LEU A 84 -1.38 0.52 -8.37
C LEU A 84 -0.61 -0.21 -7.28
N GLU A 85 -0.30 0.46 -6.17
CA GLU A 85 0.47 -0.12 -5.08
C GLU A 85 -0.40 -0.75 -4.00
N MET A 86 -1.58 -0.18 -3.71
CA MET A 86 -2.48 -0.65 -2.65
C MET A 86 -3.95 -0.45 -3.03
N ALA A 87 -4.80 -1.37 -2.58
CA ALA A 87 -6.25 -1.22 -2.61
C ALA A 87 -6.88 -1.85 -1.37
N ALA A 88 -7.99 -1.28 -0.88
CA ALA A 88 -8.86 -1.88 0.11
C ALA A 88 -10.18 -2.27 -0.57
N MET A 89 -10.50 -3.56 -0.56
CA MET A 89 -11.68 -4.11 -1.24
C MET A 89 -12.19 -5.36 -0.53
N ASN A 90 -13.38 -5.82 -0.90
CA ASN A 90 -13.93 -7.05 -0.36
C ASN A 90 -13.12 -8.27 -0.83
N SER A 91 -12.95 -9.24 0.05
CA SER A 91 -12.16 -10.46 -0.22
C SER A 91 -12.71 -11.28 -1.39
N GLY A 92 -14.03 -11.32 -1.59
CA GLY A 92 -14.66 -12.05 -2.69
C GLY A 92 -14.25 -11.59 -4.09
N ILE A 93 -13.80 -10.34 -4.24
CA ILE A 93 -13.28 -9.82 -5.52
C ILE A 93 -12.06 -10.62 -5.99
N PHE A 94 -11.25 -11.11 -5.07
CA PHE A 94 -10.07 -11.92 -5.38
C PHE A 94 -10.40 -13.31 -5.94
N ALA A 95 -11.67 -13.75 -5.89
CA ALA A 95 -12.11 -14.99 -6.55
C ALA A 95 -11.90 -14.94 -8.07
N SER A 96 -11.80 -13.75 -8.66
CA SER A 96 -11.44 -13.57 -10.06
C SER A 96 -10.00 -14.02 -10.40
N VAL A 97 -9.12 -14.05 -9.40
CA VAL A 97 -7.70 -14.43 -9.54
C VAL A 97 -7.41 -15.77 -8.87
N VAL A 98 -7.93 -15.98 -7.67
CA VAL A 98 -7.84 -17.21 -6.87
C VAL A 98 -9.24 -17.64 -6.48
N LYS A 99 -9.78 -18.65 -7.15
CA LYS A 99 -11.18 -19.09 -7.02
C LYS A 99 -11.59 -19.42 -5.58
N ASP A 100 -10.63 -19.87 -4.76
CA ASP A 100 -10.90 -20.27 -3.38
C ASP A 100 -11.37 -19.11 -2.50
N PHE A 101 -11.10 -17.86 -2.88
CA PHE A 101 -11.64 -16.69 -2.17
C PHE A 101 -13.15 -16.58 -2.23
N ALA A 102 -13.82 -17.26 -3.18
CA ALA A 102 -15.28 -17.33 -3.24
C ALA A 102 -15.92 -17.91 -1.95
N ILE A 103 -15.15 -18.62 -1.12
CA ILE A 103 -15.64 -19.17 0.13
C ILE A 103 -16.14 -18.08 1.08
N TYR A 104 -15.53 -16.88 1.04
CA TYR A 104 -15.94 -15.77 1.92
C TYR A 104 -17.30 -15.16 1.55
N ASP A 105 -17.81 -15.43 0.35
CA ASP A 105 -19.11 -14.96 -0.11
C ASP A 105 -20.24 -15.95 0.17
N PHE A 106 -19.94 -17.14 0.76
CA PHE A 106 -20.99 -18.09 1.10
C PHE A 106 -21.83 -17.58 2.29
N PRO A 107 -23.16 -17.57 2.17
CA PRO A 107 -24.01 -17.14 3.26
C PRO A 107 -23.96 -18.14 4.43
N PHE A 108 -24.12 -17.61 5.64
CA PHE A 108 -24.21 -18.41 6.87
C PHE A 108 -22.97 -19.28 7.19
N LEU A 109 -21.83 -18.97 6.60
CA LEU A 109 -20.58 -19.71 6.85
C LEU A 109 -20.07 -19.53 8.29
N PHE A 110 -20.27 -18.35 8.85
CA PHE A 110 -19.84 -17.99 10.20
C PHE A 110 -21.02 -17.60 11.07
N ALA A 111 -21.03 -18.06 12.33
CA ALA A 111 -22.09 -17.72 13.28
C ALA A 111 -21.99 -16.27 13.78
N ASN A 112 -20.81 -15.67 13.76
CA ASN A 112 -20.56 -14.30 14.21
C ASN A 112 -19.23 -13.77 13.64
N PRO A 113 -18.98 -12.42 13.69
CA PRO A 113 -17.76 -11.80 13.18
C PRO A 113 -16.47 -12.36 13.79
N LYS A 114 -16.47 -12.68 15.08
CA LYS A 114 -15.28 -13.20 15.78
C LYS A 114 -14.83 -14.55 15.21
N GLU A 115 -15.78 -15.40 14.84
CA GLU A 115 -15.48 -16.67 14.18
C GLU A 115 -14.93 -16.44 12.77
N ALA A 116 -15.51 -15.50 12.02
CA ALA A 116 -15.00 -15.09 10.72
C ALA A 116 -13.54 -14.58 10.82
N ASP A 117 -13.27 -13.67 11.74
CA ASP A 117 -11.92 -13.13 11.97
C ASP A 117 -10.92 -14.25 12.30
N ALA A 118 -11.30 -15.20 13.17
CA ALA A 118 -10.42 -16.31 13.54
C ALA A 118 -10.06 -17.22 12.34
N VAL A 119 -10.96 -17.39 11.37
CA VAL A 119 -10.70 -18.17 10.17
C VAL A 119 -9.87 -17.37 9.16
N VAL A 120 -10.20 -16.10 8.95
CA VAL A 120 -9.50 -15.20 8.01
C VAL A 120 -8.05 -14.97 8.44
N ASP A 121 -7.83 -14.72 9.74
CA ASP A 121 -6.49 -14.47 10.29
C ASP A 121 -5.74 -15.78 10.62
N GLY A 122 -6.44 -16.90 10.64
CA GLY A 122 -5.91 -18.23 10.95
C GLY A 122 -5.17 -18.88 9.78
N ALA A 123 -4.75 -20.13 9.98
CA ALA A 123 -3.98 -20.90 9.01
C ALA A 123 -4.68 -21.04 7.64
N PHE A 124 -6.03 -21.10 7.63
CA PHE A 124 -6.79 -21.17 6.38
C PHE A 124 -6.65 -19.89 5.56
N GLY A 125 -6.92 -18.72 6.16
CA GLY A 125 -6.79 -17.42 5.49
C GLY A 125 -5.35 -17.15 5.04
N GLN A 126 -4.36 -17.45 5.90
CA GLN A 126 -2.95 -17.37 5.53
C GLN A 126 -2.60 -18.25 4.32
N GLY A 127 -3.22 -19.42 4.20
CA GLY A 127 -3.08 -20.29 3.01
C GLY A 127 -3.64 -19.65 1.74
N LEU A 128 -4.75 -18.91 1.84
CA LEU A 128 -5.32 -18.16 0.72
C LEU A 128 -4.44 -16.96 0.33
N HIS A 129 -3.91 -16.23 1.32
CA HIS A 129 -3.00 -15.10 1.06
C HIS A 129 -1.76 -15.54 0.29
N LYS A 130 -1.15 -16.68 0.62
CA LYS A 130 -0.02 -17.24 -0.14
C LYS A 130 -0.34 -17.49 -1.61
N LYS A 131 -1.58 -17.88 -1.93
CA LYS A 131 -2.01 -18.03 -3.33
C LYS A 131 -2.09 -16.69 -4.07
N LEU A 132 -2.38 -15.58 -3.36
CA LEU A 132 -2.30 -14.24 -3.94
C LEU A 132 -0.86 -13.79 -4.19
N GLU A 133 0.06 -14.15 -3.29
CA GLU A 133 1.49 -13.86 -3.46
C GLU A 133 2.03 -14.46 -4.77
N GLU A 134 1.61 -15.69 -5.12
CA GLU A 134 1.93 -16.35 -6.40
C GLU A 134 1.40 -15.58 -7.63
N LYS A 135 0.43 -14.69 -7.42
CA LYS A 135 -0.17 -13.81 -8.43
C LYS A 135 0.36 -12.38 -8.38
N GLY A 136 1.41 -12.14 -7.57
CA GLY A 136 2.06 -10.82 -7.45
C GLY A 136 1.33 -9.84 -6.53
N MET A 137 0.42 -10.33 -5.67
CA MET A 137 -0.30 -9.51 -4.68
C MET A 137 0.00 -10.02 -3.27
N VAL A 138 0.20 -9.09 -2.32
CA VAL A 138 0.53 -9.37 -0.91
C VAL A 138 -0.51 -8.73 0.00
#